data_dea34ad740dea6fc776c19cf2777b15e
#
_entry.id   dea34ad740dea6fc776c19cf2777b15e
#
_cell.length_a   1.000
_cell.length_b   1.000
_cell.length_c   1.000
_cell.angle_alpha   90.00
_cell.angle_beta   90.00
_cell.angle_gamma   90.00
#
_symmetry.space_group_name_H-M   'P 1'
#
loop_
_entity.id
_entity.type
_entity.pdbx_description
1 polymer ?
#
loop_
_entity_poly.entity_id
_entity_poly.type
_entity_poly.pdbx_seq_one_letter_code
_entity_poly.pdbx_strand_id
1 'polypeptide(L)'
;MNIFSGIEYKVLKDVNLDRKYDGIEYDSRKIKENYIFIAFEGANVDGHNYIDSAVKNGATCIIVSRKVEMKHNVSYVLVEDIRHKLGYIASNFYEWPQRKLKIIGVTGTNGKTSSTYMIEKLMGDIPVTRIGTIEYKVGDEVFDAVNTTPESLDLIKIFDKTLKKKIEYVVMEVSSHSLELGRVDVIDFDCALFTNLTQDHLDYHLTMENYFQAKRKLFLKLKDKNDSVINIDDNYGKRLYDEFI
;
A
#
# COMPACT_ATOMS: atom_id res chain seq x y z
N MET A 1 -19.50 -2.69 10.37
CA MET A 1 -18.75 -1.79 9.45
C MET A 1 -18.70 -2.45 8.08
N ASN A 2 -19.10 -1.77 7.00
CA ASN A 2 -19.11 -2.39 5.66
C ASN A 2 -17.71 -2.28 5.05
N ILE A 3 -16.96 -3.38 5.04
CA ILE A 3 -15.59 -3.45 4.48
C ILE A 3 -15.55 -3.22 2.95
N PHE A 4 -16.69 -3.27 2.29
CA PHE A 4 -16.85 -3.04 0.85
C PHE A 4 -17.37 -1.62 0.52
N SER A 5 -17.41 -0.71 1.51
CA SER A 5 -17.85 0.67 1.27
C SER A 5 -16.99 1.34 0.19
N GLY A 6 -17.66 1.94 -0.83
CA GLY A 6 -16.99 2.65 -1.92
C GLY A 6 -16.33 1.78 -3.00
N ILE A 7 -16.56 0.46 -2.98
CA ILE A 7 -16.09 -0.45 -4.03
C ILE A 7 -17.23 -1.29 -4.59
N GLU A 8 -17.13 -1.65 -5.87
CA GLU A 8 -18.04 -2.61 -6.48
C GLU A 8 -17.66 -4.03 -6.10
N TYR A 9 -18.65 -4.81 -5.70
CA TYR A 9 -18.47 -6.21 -5.34
C TYR A 9 -19.72 -7.03 -5.66
N LYS A 10 -19.57 -8.35 -5.75
CA LYS A 10 -20.66 -9.29 -5.92
C LYS A 10 -20.58 -10.40 -4.88
N VAL A 11 -21.62 -10.55 -4.10
CA VAL A 11 -21.75 -11.70 -3.18
C VAL A 11 -22.04 -12.95 -4.02
N LEU A 12 -21.16 -13.93 -3.95
CA LEU A 12 -21.30 -15.22 -4.64
C LEU A 12 -21.97 -16.25 -3.74
N LYS A 13 -21.62 -16.21 -2.44
CA LYS A 13 -22.21 -17.06 -1.38
C LYS A 13 -22.19 -16.30 -0.08
N ASP A 14 -23.30 -16.25 0.62
CA ASP A 14 -23.42 -15.66 1.94
C ASP A 14 -23.65 -16.72 3.01
N VAL A 15 -22.75 -16.76 3.99
CA VAL A 15 -22.82 -17.57 5.21
C VAL A 15 -22.59 -16.68 6.43
N ASN A 16 -23.27 -15.55 6.55
CA ASN A 16 -23.07 -14.52 7.56
C ASN A 16 -21.94 -13.52 7.24
N LEU A 17 -22.12 -12.81 6.10
CA LEU A 17 -21.16 -11.79 5.63
C LEU A 17 -21.09 -10.57 6.57
N ASP A 18 -22.19 -10.25 7.28
CA ASP A 18 -22.29 -9.08 8.17
C ASP A 18 -21.63 -9.28 9.55
N ARG A 19 -20.98 -10.42 9.77
CA ARG A 19 -20.27 -10.66 11.03
C ARG A 19 -19.10 -9.69 11.23
N LYS A 20 -18.73 -9.49 12.47
CA LYS A 20 -17.47 -8.81 12.80
C LYS A 20 -16.31 -9.78 12.59
N TYR A 21 -15.36 -9.41 11.76
CA TYR A 21 -14.13 -10.18 11.51
C TYR A 21 -13.01 -9.71 12.43
N ASP A 22 -12.11 -10.64 12.82
CA ASP A 22 -10.99 -10.34 13.73
C ASP A 22 -9.69 -9.97 12.97
N GLY A 23 -9.65 -10.23 11.67
CA GLY A 23 -8.50 -9.90 10.85
C GLY A 23 -8.74 -10.08 9.35
N ILE A 24 -7.79 -9.59 8.58
CA ILE A 24 -7.78 -9.65 7.13
C ILE A 24 -6.35 -9.95 6.64
N GLU A 25 -6.21 -10.90 5.72
CA GLU A 25 -4.93 -11.37 5.18
C GLU A 25 -5.04 -11.85 3.73
N TYR A 26 -3.93 -11.75 3.00
CA TYR A 26 -3.75 -12.38 1.69
C TYR A 26 -2.72 -13.54 1.73
N ASP A 27 -2.01 -13.73 2.84
CA ASP A 27 -1.14 -14.88 3.09
C ASP A 27 -1.89 -15.93 3.91
N SER A 28 -2.24 -17.07 3.30
CA SER A 28 -3.00 -18.13 3.97
C SER A 28 -2.35 -18.68 5.24
N ARG A 29 -1.02 -18.57 5.36
CA ARG A 29 -0.23 -18.99 6.54
C ARG A 29 -0.45 -18.09 7.76
N LYS A 30 -0.88 -16.83 7.53
CA LYS A 30 -1.15 -15.82 8.56
C LYS A 30 -2.62 -15.75 8.95
N ILE A 31 -3.46 -16.52 8.28
CA ILE A 31 -4.89 -16.63 8.62
C ILE A 31 -5.06 -17.27 10.00
N LYS A 32 -5.98 -16.71 10.76
CA LYS A 32 -6.45 -17.21 12.05
C LYS A 32 -7.97 -17.34 12.03
N GLU A 33 -8.53 -17.84 13.14
CA GLU A 33 -9.98 -17.97 13.29
C GLU A 33 -10.71 -16.65 13.02
N ASN A 34 -11.83 -16.72 12.30
CA ASN A 34 -12.70 -15.60 11.97
C ASN A 34 -12.04 -14.49 11.12
N TYR A 35 -11.06 -14.85 10.28
CA TYR A 35 -10.39 -13.92 9.37
C TYR A 35 -11.05 -13.88 8.00
N ILE A 36 -10.80 -12.76 7.30
CA ILE A 36 -11.04 -12.61 5.86
C ILE A 36 -9.77 -13.00 5.12
N PHE A 37 -9.88 -13.89 4.15
CA PHE A 37 -8.79 -14.19 3.21
C PHE A 37 -9.05 -13.51 1.87
N ILE A 38 -8.04 -12.81 1.34
CA ILE A 38 -8.09 -12.16 0.03
C ILE A 38 -7.24 -12.97 -0.94
N ALA A 39 -7.90 -13.59 -1.92
CA ALA A 39 -7.27 -14.36 -2.98
C ALA A 39 -7.19 -13.55 -4.28
N PHE A 40 -5.98 -13.27 -4.74
CA PHE A 40 -5.72 -12.60 -6.02
C PHE A 40 -4.44 -13.10 -6.66
N GLU A 41 -4.26 -12.82 -7.94
CA GLU A 41 -3.05 -13.19 -8.69
C GLU A 41 -1.92 -12.22 -8.34
N GLY A 42 -0.87 -12.72 -7.68
CA GLY A 42 0.40 -12.04 -7.48
C GLY A 42 1.30 -12.14 -8.71
N ALA A 43 2.50 -11.54 -8.66
CA ALA A 43 3.47 -11.65 -9.74
C ALA A 43 3.96 -13.11 -9.96
N ASN A 44 4.10 -13.87 -8.87
CA ASN A 44 4.66 -15.23 -8.91
C ASN A 44 3.72 -16.30 -8.35
N VAL A 45 2.64 -15.90 -7.69
CA VAL A 45 1.77 -16.80 -6.92
C VAL A 45 0.31 -16.39 -7.13
N ASP A 46 -0.54 -17.36 -7.46
CA ASP A 46 -1.99 -17.17 -7.48
C ASP A 46 -2.58 -17.53 -6.11
N GLY A 47 -3.08 -16.52 -5.40
CA GLY A 47 -3.70 -16.66 -4.07
C GLY A 47 -4.93 -17.57 -4.06
N HIS A 48 -5.62 -17.75 -5.19
CA HIS A 48 -6.79 -18.64 -5.30
C HIS A 48 -6.44 -20.11 -5.03
N ASN A 49 -5.19 -20.53 -5.29
CA ASN A 49 -4.71 -21.88 -5.00
C ASN A 49 -4.60 -22.17 -3.48
N TYR A 50 -4.70 -21.15 -2.63
CA TYR A 50 -4.56 -21.27 -1.18
C TYR A 50 -5.85 -21.09 -0.41
N ILE A 51 -7.01 -21.05 -1.10
CA ILE A 51 -8.33 -20.92 -0.45
C ILE A 51 -8.58 -22.06 0.54
N ASP A 52 -8.31 -23.31 0.14
CA ASP A 52 -8.50 -24.49 1.01
C ASP A 52 -7.65 -24.38 2.29
N SER A 53 -6.40 -23.92 2.14
CA SER A 53 -5.49 -23.69 3.27
C SER A 53 -5.99 -22.57 4.18
N ALA A 54 -6.46 -21.48 3.60
CA ALA A 54 -6.98 -20.33 4.35
C ALA A 54 -8.23 -20.73 5.17
N VAL A 55 -9.16 -21.48 4.57
CA VAL A 55 -10.36 -21.97 5.28
C VAL A 55 -9.97 -22.94 6.39
N LYS A 56 -9.03 -23.86 6.14
CA LYS A 56 -8.51 -24.79 7.16
C LYS A 56 -7.88 -24.03 8.35
N ASN A 57 -7.28 -22.88 8.11
CA ASN A 57 -6.65 -22.03 9.12
C ASN A 57 -7.65 -21.08 9.83
N GLY A 58 -8.94 -21.10 9.44
CA GLY A 58 -10.00 -20.36 10.14
C GLY A 58 -10.59 -19.16 9.37
N ALA A 59 -10.31 -19.01 8.06
CA ALA A 59 -10.97 -18.00 7.26
C ALA A 59 -12.49 -18.29 7.17
N THR A 60 -13.31 -17.27 7.42
CA THR A 60 -14.77 -17.35 7.38
C THR A 60 -15.38 -16.52 6.24
N CYS A 61 -14.57 -15.70 5.57
CA CYS A 61 -14.91 -14.99 4.35
C CYS A 61 -13.73 -15.05 3.38
N ILE A 62 -14.03 -15.30 2.11
CA ILE A 62 -13.05 -15.34 1.01
C ILE A 62 -13.43 -14.25 0.02
N ILE A 63 -12.51 -13.31 -0.20
CA ILE A 63 -12.62 -12.33 -1.28
C ILE A 63 -11.78 -12.85 -2.44
N VAL A 64 -12.35 -12.89 -3.63
CA VAL A 64 -11.72 -13.43 -4.84
C VAL A 64 -11.72 -12.41 -5.96
N SER A 65 -10.70 -12.42 -6.84
CA SER A 65 -10.63 -11.54 -8.02
C SER A 65 -11.32 -12.14 -9.26
N ARG A 66 -11.65 -13.43 -9.24
CA ARG A 66 -12.36 -14.15 -10.30
C ARG A 66 -13.28 -15.20 -9.70
N LYS A 67 -14.21 -15.72 -10.51
CA LYS A 67 -15.09 -16.81 -10.06
C LYS A 67 -14.26 -18.07 -9.74
N VAL A 68 -14.60 -18.68 -8.62
CA VAL A 68 -14.00 -19.94 -8.14
C VAL A 68 -15.09 -20.93 -7.74
N GLU A 69 -14.73 -22.21 -7.57
CA GLU A 69 -15.61 -23.19 -6.99
C GLU A 69 -15.76 -22.96 -5.48
N MET A 70 -16.98 -22.81 -5.00
CA MET A 70 -17.30 -22.50 -3.59
C MET A 70 -17.48 -23.77 -2.76
N LYS A 71 -16.39 -24.51 -2.56
CA LYS A 71 -16.39 -25.83 -1.89
C LYS A 71 -16.71 -25.76 -0.39
N HIS A 72 -16.41 -24.64 0.25
CA HIS A 72 -16.46 -24.51 1.71
C HIS A 72 -17.74 -23.80 2.18
N ASN A 73 -18.13 -24.03 3.43
CA ASN A 73 -19.25 -23.34 4.06
C ASN A 73 -18.83 -22.03 4.71
N VAL A 74 -18.30 -21.12 3.89
CA VAL A 74 -17.88 -19.75 4.24
C VAL A 74 -18.43 -18.76 3.21
N SER A 75 -18.43 -17.48 3.51
CA SER A 75 -18.85 -16.44 2.56
C SER A 75 -17.84 -16.26 1.44
N TYR A 76 -18.32 -16.03 0.20
CA TYR A 76 -17.49 -15.72 -0.95
C TYR A 76 -17.96 -14.43 -1.60
N VAL A 77 -17.01 -13.51 -1.82
CA VAL A 77 -17.26 -12.20 -2.43
C VAL A 77 -16.30 -12.00 -3.61
N LEU A 78 -16.84 -11.66 -4.77
CA LEU A 78 -16.07 -11.29 -5.95
C LEU A 78 -15.83 -9.79 -5.95
N VAL A 79 -14.56 -9.41 -6.05
CA VAL A 79 -14.11 -8.03 -6.25
C VAL A 79 -13.18 -8.03 -7.47
N GLU A 80 -13.64 -7.46 -8.57
CA GLU A 80 -12.82 -7.30 -9.77
C GLU A 80 -11.76 -6.23 -9.53
N ASP A 81 -10.61 -6.34 -10.21
CA ASP A 81 -9.45 -5.44 -10.04
C ASP A 81 -9.03 -5.25 -8.58
N ILE A 82 -8.88 -6.36 -7.88
CA ILE A 82 -8.64 -6.37 -6.44
C ILE A 82 -7.33 -5.65 -6.05
N ARG A 83 -6.33 -5.57 -6.96
CA ARG A 83 -5.07 -4.88 -6.68
C ARG A 83 -5.28 -3.41 -6.33
N HIS A 84 -6.06 -2.70 -7.14
CA HIS A 84 -6.40 -1.29 -6.89
C HIS A 84 -7.44 -1.11 -5.78
N LYS A 85 -8.21 -2.16 -5.46
CA LYS A 85 -9.24 -2.13 -4.41
C LYS A 85 -8.76 -2.64 -3.05
N LEU A 86 -7.61 -3.32 -3.00
CA LEU A 86 -7.06 -3.88 -1.76
C LEU A 86 -6.83 -2.82 -0.68
N GLY A 87 -6.33 -1.65 -1.07
CA GLY A 87 -6.15 -0.52 -0.17
C GLY A 87 -7.46 -0.01 0.41
N TYR A 88 -8.53 0.05 -0.38
CA TYR A 88 -9.87 0.44 0.09
C TYR A 88 -10.46 -0.58 1.07
N ILE A 89 -10.37 -1.87 0.76
CA ILE A 89 -10.82 -2.97 1.64
C ILE A 89 -10.07 -2.89 2.97
N ALA A 90 -8.75 -2.78 2.92
CA ALA A 90 -7.92 -2.64 4.11
C ALA A 90 -8.26 -1.38 4.91
N SER A 91 -8.41 -0.24 4.23
CA SER A 91 -8.75 1.03 4.88
C SER A 91 -10.13 0.98 5.56
N ASN A 92 -11.12 0.37 4.93
CA ASN A 92 -12.44 0.17 5.54
C ASN A 92 -12.35 -0.73 6.77
N PHE A 93 -11.51 -1.79 6.71
CA PHE A 93 -11.33 -2.69 7.84
C PHE A 93 -10.63 -2.04 9.04
N TYR A 94 -9.59 -1.21 8.78
CA TYR A 94 -8.78 -0.52 9.80
C TYR A 94 -9.22 0.92 10.07
N GLU A 95 -10.40 1.38 9.59
CA GLU A 95 -10.97 2.70 9.86
C GLU A 95 -10.12 3.87 9.35
N TRP A 96 -9.53 3.70 8.16
CA TRP A 96 -8.78 4.74 7.44
C TRP A 96 -7.65 5.38 8.25
N PRO A 97 -6.70 4.59 8.79
CA PRO A 97 -5.64 5.11 9.65
C PRO A 97 -4.77 6.15 8.94
N GLN A 98 -4.53 6.01 7.63
CA GLN A 98 -3.72 6.95 6.84
C GLN A 98 -4.26 8.38 6.83
N ARG A 99 -5.56 8.58 7.04
CA ARG A 99 -6.18 9.92 7.08
C ARG A 99 -5.84 10.70 8.36
N LYS A 100 -5.35 10.01 9.37
CA LYS A 100 -4.98 10.56 10.69
C LYS A 100 -3.48 10.79 10.83
N LEU A 101 -2.72 10.52 9.76
CA LEU A 101 -1.25 10.60 9.73
C LEU A 101 -0.78 11.74 8.81
N LYS A 102 0.41 12.23 9.08
CA LYS A 102 1.19 13.10 8.21
C LYS A 102 2.19 12.25 7.44
N ILE A 103 2.00 12.14 6.12
CA ILE A 103 2.73 11.18 5.29
C ILE A 103 3.60 11.91 4.28
N ILE A 104 4.91 11.68 4.36
CA ILE A 104 5.93 12.17 3.44
C ILE A 104 6.33 11.05 2.50
N GLY A 105 6.11 11.22 1.20
CA GLY A 105 6.49 10.27 0.16
C GLY A 105 7.77 10.69 -0.54
N VAL A 106 8.72 9.78 -0.68
CA VAL A 106 9.99 10.02 -1.38
C VAL A 106 10.07 9.12 -2.60
N THR A 107 10.19 9.72 -3.80
CA THR A 107 10.37 8.99 -5.06
C THR A 107 11.60 9.46 -5.82
N GLY A 108 12.02 8.68 -6.79
CA GLY A 108 13.19 8.89 -7.65
C GLY A 108 13.86 7.58 -8.01
N THR A 109 14.90 7.61 -8.83
CA THR A 109 15.71 6.40 -9.11
C THR A 109 16.63 6.11 -7.94
N ASN A 110 17.46 7.07 -7.56
CA ASN A 110 18.45 6.95 -6.50
C ASN A 110 18.16 7.90 -5.34
N GLY A 111 18.67 7.59 -4.15
CA GLY A 111 18.62 8.49 -2.99
C GLY A 111 17.35 8.41 -2.15
N LYS A 112 16.33 7.63 -2.52
CA LYS A 112 15.10 7.47 -1.72
C LYS A 112 15.39 7.05 -0.28
N THR A 113 16.13 5.97 -0.11
CA THR A 113 16.49 5.42 1.21
C THR A 113 17.28 6.43 2.03
N SER A 114 18.34 7.03 1.47
CA SER A 114 19.11 8.06 2.17
C SER A 114 18.25 9.24 2.59
N SER A 115 17.35 9.69 1.72
CA SER A 115 16.45 10.81 2.03
C SER A 115 15.49 10.47 3.16
N THR A 116 14.91 9.25 3.20
CA THR A 116 14.01 8.86 4.31
C THR A 116 14.74 8.80 5.64
N TYR A 117 15.99 8.31 5.68
CA TYR A 117 16.82 8.33 6.88
C TYR A 117 17.21 9.76 7.31
N MET A 118 17.53 10.63 6.35
CA MET A 118 17.84 12.04 6.63
C MET A 118 16.62 12.77 7.20
N ILE A 119 15.45 12.59 6.61
CA ILE A 119 14.19 13.17 7.11
C ILE A 119 13.92 12.71 8.54
N GLU A 120 13.98 11.38 8.80
CA GLU A 120 13.82 10.85 10.16
C GLU A 120 14.81 11.50 11.12
N LYS A 121 16.08 11.66 10.73
CA LYS A 121 17.10 12.28 11.57
C LYS A 121 16.85 13.77 11.82
N LEU A 122 16.36 14.49 10.83
CA LEU A 122 16.02 15.92 10.93
C LEU A 122 14.79 16.16 11.82
N MET A 123 13.89 15.19 11.95
CA MET A 123 12.75 15.26 12.86
C MET A 123 13.17 15.25 14.35
N GLY A 124 14.45 14.91 14.64
CA GLY A 124 15.00 14.93 16.00
C GLY A 124 14.27 13.98 16.96
N ASP A 125 13.68 14.52 18.03
CA ASP A 125 12.97 13.75 19.05
C ASP A 125 11.51 13.44 18.68
N ILE A 126 11.02 13.95 17.52
CA ILE A 126 9.67 13.64 17.04
C ILE A 126 9.66 12.20 16.53
N PRO A 127 8.81 11.33 17.08
CA PRO A 127 8.74 9.93 16.64
C PRO A 127 8.18 9.84 15.23
N VAL A 128 8.86 9.07 14.38
CA VAL A 128 8.53 8.88 12.96
C VAL A 128 8.46 7.38 12.65
N THR A 129 7.47 6.97 11.90
CA THR A 129 7.45 5.67 11.22
C THR A 129 8.18 5.79 9.90
N ARG A 130 9.21 4.96 9.66
CA ARG A 130 9.96 4.92 8.41
C ARG A 130 9.71 3.61 7.67
N ILE A 131 9.39 3.74 6.37
CA ILE A 131 9.10 2.61 5.46
C ILE A 131 10.02 2.71 4.25
N GLY A 132 10.84 1.70 4.01
CA GLY A 132 11.77 1.73 2.89
C GLY A 132 12.38 0.37 2.55
N THR A 133 13.38 0.40 1.68
CA THR A 133 14.01 -0.79 1.09
C THR A 133 14.73 -1.65 2.11
N ILE A 134 15.32 -1.05 3.15
CA ILE A 134 16.14 -1.78 4.13
C ILE A 134 15.25 -2.42 5.20
N GLU A 135 14.34 -1.64 5.76
CA GLU A 135 13.50 -2.08 6.89
C GLU A 135 12.25 -1.19 7.02
N TYR A 136 11.26 -1.66 7.75
CA TYR A 136 10.15 -0.85 8.23
C TYR A 136 10.32 -0.62 9.73
N LYS A 137 10.35 0.64 10.16
CA LYS A 137 10.51 1.03 11.56
C LYS A 137 9.26 1.73 12.07
N VAL A 138 8.68 1.25 13.16
CA VAL A 138 7.52 1.83 13.84
C VAL A 138 7.86 2.06 15.30
N GLY A 139 8.27 3.27 15.65
CA GLY A 139 8.88 3.55 16.96
C GLY A 139 10.17 2.74 17.14
N ASP A 140 10.23 1.93 18.18
CA ASP A 140 11.39 1.07 18.47
C ASP A 140 11.35 -0.31 17.77
N GLU A 141 10.24 -0.63 17.12
CA GLU A 141 10.08 -1.91 16.43
C GLU A 141 10.57 -1.82 14.99
N VAL A 142 11.38 -2.80 14.60
CA VAL A 142 11.94 -2.92 13.26
C VAL A 142 11.47 -4.24 12.64
N PHE A 143 11.08 -4.18 11.37
CA PHE A 143 10.59 -5.31 10.58
C PHE A 143 11.41 -5.41 9.30
N ASP A 144 11.67 -6.63 8.85
CA ASP A 144 12.32 -6.87 7.56
C ASP A 144 11.46 -6.33 6.41
N ALA A 145 12.08 -5.61 5.50
CA ALA A 145 11.40 -5.10 4.31
C ALA A 145 11.24 -6.23 3.28
N VAL A 146 10.01 -6.53 2.91
CA VAL A 146 9.69 -7.44 1.81
C VAL A 146 9.74 -6.70 0.47
N ASN A 147 9.32 -5.46 0.46
CA ASN A 147 9.34 -4.55 -0.70
C ASN A 147 9.74 -3.15 -0.26
N THR A 148 10.33 -2.37 -1.16
CA THR A 148 10.60 -0.94 -0.92
C THR A 148 9.36 -0.19 -0.43
N THR A 149 8.21 -0.46 -1.08
CA THR A 149 6.88 0.01 -0.68
C THR A 149 6.01 -1.23 -0.48
N PRO A 150 5.50 -1.49 0.73
CA PRO A 150 4.66 -2.66 1.03
C PRO A 150 3.41 -2.76 0.15
N GLU A 151 2.76 -3.94 0.11
CA GLU A 151 1.41 -4.08 -0.44
C GLU A 151 0.41 -3.24 0.36
N SER A 152 -0.69 -2.82 -0.27
CA SER A 152 -1.66 -1.89 0.33
C SER A 152 -2.16 -2.35 1.69
N LEU A 153 -2.46 -3.64 1.86
CA LEU A 153 -2.91 -4.18 3.15
C LEU A 153 -1.84 -4.04 4.23
N ASP A 154 -0.58 -4.33 3.89
CA ASP A 154 0.53 -4.23 4.84
C ASP A 154 0.81 -2.78 5.21
N LEU A 155 0.72 -1.85 4.24
CA LEU A 155 0.82 -0.41 4.51
C LEU A 155 -0.25 0.05 5.51
N ILE A 156 -1.51 -0.31 5.29
CA ILE A 156 -2.60 0.06 6.19
C ILE A 156 -2.41 -0.53 7.59
N LYS A 157 -1.91 -1.77 7.70
CA LYS A 157 -1.55 -2.39 8.99
C LYS A 157 -0.42 -1.61 9.70
N ILE A 158 0.60 -1.18 8.95
CA ILE A 158 1.69 -0.36 9.49
C ILE A 158 1.13 0.97 9.99
N PHE A 159 0.24 1.62 9.25
CA PHE A 159 -0.37 2.89 9.65
C PHE A 159 -1.26 2.75 10.90
N ASP A 160 -2.06 1.68 10.98
CA ASP A 160 -2.83 1.37 12.19
C ASP A 160 -1.92 1.15 13.41
N LYS A 161 -0.82 0.42 13.23
CA LYS A 161 0.18 0.22 14.28
C LYS A 161 0.88 1.53 14.67
N THR A 162 1.17 2.40 13.69
CA THR A 162 1.74 3.74 13.91
C THR A 162 0.85 4.57 14.82
N LEU A 163 -0.46 4.62 14.54
CA LEU A 163 -1.43 5.33 15.39
C LEU A 163 -1.54 4.74 16.79
N LYS A 164 -1.53 3.40 16.91
CA LYS A 164 -1.57 2.71 18.23
C LYS A 164 -0.36 3.06 19.10
N LYS A 165 0.78 3.38 18.48
CA LYS A 165 1.97 3.89 19.18
C LYS A 165 1.97 5.40 19.38
N LYS A 166 0.89 6.11 18.99
CA LYS A 166 0.75 7.57 19.08
C LYS A 166 1.81 8.32 18.26
N ILE A 167 2.26 7.74 17.17
CA ILE A 167 3.15 8.37 16.20
C ILE A 167 2.27 9.03 15.13
N GLU A 168 2.57 10.28 14.78
CA GLU A 168 1.78 11.06 13.83
C GLU A 168 2.42 11.13 12.44
N TYR A 169 3.74 10.96 12.35
CA TYR A 169 4.51 11.15 11.12
C TYR A 169 4.96 9.83 10.51
N VAL A 170 4.83 9.76 9.21
CA VAL A 170 5.35 8.64 8.39
C VAL A 170 6.22 9.23 7.28
N VAL A 171 7.41 8.70 7.12
CA VAL A 171 8.25 8.93 5.94
C VAL A 171 8.42 7.62 5.19
N MET A 172 8.14 7.61 3.88
CA MET A 172 8.17 6.37 3.13
C MET A 172 8.77 6.52 1.73
N GLU A 173 9.51 5.50 1.32
CA GLU A 173 9.91 5.35 -0.07
C GLU A 173 8.69 4.93 -0.90
N VAL A 174 8.46 5.65 -2.02
CA VAL A 174 7.40 5.36 -2.97
C VAL A 174 8.03 4.96 -4.30
N SER A 175 8.04 3.67 -4.59
CA SER A 175 8.59 3.13 -5.83
C SER A 175 7.64 3.36 -7.00
N SER A 176 8.17 3.40 -8.23
CA SER A 176 7.34 3.50 -9.44
C SER A 176 6.41 2.30 -9.60
N HIS A 177 6.86 1.10 -9.23
CA HIS A 177 6.04 -0.11 -9.21
C HIS A 177 4.85 0.03 -8.25
N SER A 178 5.05 0.60 -7.05
CA SER A 178 3.96 0.77 -6.09
C SER A 178 2.89 1.74 -6.59
N LEU A 179 3.29 2.76 -7.36
CA LEU A 179 2.38 3.71 -7.99
C LEU A 179 1.60 3.11 -9.17
N GLU A 180 2.24 2.20 -9.92
CA GLU A 180 1.57 1.49 -11.02
C GLU A 180 0.66 0.37 -10.52
N LEU A 181 1.07 -0.35 -9.47
CA LEU A 181 0.33 -1.48 -8.93
C LEU A 181 -0.73 -1.09 -7.89
N GLY A 182 -1.01 0.21 -7.72
CA GLY A 182 -2.06 0.69 -6.84
C GLY A 182 -1.79 0.54 -5.33
N ARG A 183 -0.53 0.25 -4.92
CA ARG A 183 -0.22 0.02 -3.50
C ARG A 183 -0.45 1.23 -2.62
N VAL A 184 -0.42 2.42 -3.19
CA VAL A 184 -0.60 3.71 -2.50
C VAL A 184 -1.85 4.46 -2.96
N ASP A 185 -2.80 3.79 -3.62
CA ASP A 185 -3.99 4.45 -4.22
C ASP A 185 -4.86 5.17 -3.19
N VAL A 186 -4.91 4.67 -1.97
CA VAL A 186 -5.72 5.24 -0.88
C VAL A 186 -4.96 6.23 0.00
N ILE A 187 -3.75 6.61 -0.39
CA ILE A 187 -2.90 7.52 0.38
C ILE A 187 -2.90 8.89 -0.29
N ASP A 188 -3.26 9.92 0.46
CA ASP A 188 -3.02 11.32 0.14
C ASP A 188 -1.81 11.78 0.94
N PHE A 189 -0.78 12.29 0.26
CA PHE A 189 0.49 12.68 0.88
C PHE A 189 0.46 14.13 1.35
N ASP A 190 1.04 14.39 2.51
CA ASP A 190 1.23 15.74 3.03
C ASP A 190 2.47 16.41 2.41
N CYS A 191 3.47 15.63 2.00
CA CYS A 191 4.63 16.12 1.26
C CYS A 191 5.14 15.06 0.31
N ALA A 192 5.62 15.47 -0.87
CA ALA A 192 6.26 14.59 -1.85
C ALA A 192 7.65 15.11 -2.22
N LEU A 193 8.66 14.23 -2.19
CA LEU A 193 10.02 14.54 -2.57
C LEU A 193 10.43 13.76 -3.82
N PHE A 194 10.96 14.47 -4.83
CA PHE A 194 11.59 13.91 -6.03
C PHE A 194 13.09 14.08 -6.00
N THR A 195 13.82 12.99 -6.02
CA THR A 195 15.30 13.04 -5.97
C THR A 195 15.96 13.16 -7.35
N ASN A 196 15.63 12.27 -8.28
CA ASN A 196 16.17 12.22 -9.66
C ASN A 196 15.48 11.14 -10.49
N LEU A 197 15.72 11.15 -11.80
CA LEU A 197 15.32 10.08 -12.71
C LEU A 197 16.45 9.73 -13.67
N THR A 198 17.05 8.56 -13.47
CA THR A 198 18.03 7.97 -14.37
C THR A 198 17.53 6.63 -14.91
N GLN A 199 18.21 6.06 -15.89
CA GLN A 199 17.80 4.80 -16.50
C GLN A 199 17.80 3.65 -15.45
N ASP A 200 16.60 3.09 -15.21
CA ASP A 200 16.36 1.94 -14.37
C ASP A 200 14.97 1.37 -14.68
N HIS A 201 14.71 0.11 -14.32
CA HIS A 201 13.37 -0.53 -14.43
C HIS A 201 12.71 -0.43 -15.83
N LEU A 202 13.50 -0.34 -16.92
CA LEU A 202 12.96 -0.29 -18.27
C LEU A 202 12.44 -1.65 -18.77
N ASP A 203 12.82 -2.73 -18.12
CA ASP A 203 12.19 -4.04 -18.26
C ASP A 203 10.69 -4.02 -17.92
N TYR A 204 10.30 -3.18 -16.96
CA TYR A 204 8.90 -3.00 -16.54
C TYR A 204 8.23 -1.79 -17.23
N HIS A 205 8.86 -0.61 -17.21
CA HIS A 205 8.26 0.62 -17.70
C HIS A 205 8.39 0.82 -19.22
N LEU A 206 9.26 0.05 -19.90
CA LEU A 206 9.57 0.07 -21.33
C LEU A 206 10.26 1.35 -21.81
N THR A 207 9.87 2.52 -21.35
CA THR A 207 10.45 3.81 -21.74
C THR A 207 10.72 4.70 -20.53
N MET A 208 11.67 5.64 -20.67
CA MET A 208 11.93 6.66 -19.64
C MET A 208 10.71 7.55 -19.40
N GLU A 209 9.90 7.79 -20.44
CA GLU A 209 8.67 8.57 -20.30
C GLU A 209 7.64 7.86 -19.41
N ASN A 210 7.38 6.58 -19.64
CA ASN A 210 6.48 5.80 -18.78
C ASN A 210 6.99 5.75 -17.33
N TYR A 211 8.31 5.62 -17.15
CA TYR A 211 8.94 5.61 -15.84
C TYR A 211 8.76 6.95 -15.11
N PHE A 212 8.91 8.06 -15.84
CA PHE A 212 8.61 9.40 -15.34
C PHE A 212 7.14 9.54 -14.95
N GLN A 213 6.22 9.16 -15.85
CA GLN A 213 4.79 9.25 -15.59
C GLN A 213 4.36 8.41 -14.37
N ALA A 214 4.98 7.25 -14.17
CA ALA A 214 4.75 6.45 -12.97
C ALA A 214 5.11 7.23 -11.69
N LYS A 215 6.30 7.84 -11.62
CA LYS A 215 6.72 8.62 -10.45
C LYS A 215 5.93 9.92 -10.26
N ARG A 216 5.54 10.56 -11.37
CA ARG A 216 4.70 11.75 -11.39
C ARG A 216 3.38 11.54 -10.65
N LYS A 217 2.83 10.32 -10.64
CA LYS A 217 1.60 9.97 -9.90
C LYS A 217 1.68 10.31 -8.40
N LEU A 218 2.87 10.30 -7.78
CA LEU A 218 3.02 10.68 -6.38
C LEU A 218 2.59 12.14 -6.15
N PHE A 219 2.95 13.04 -7.06
CA PHE A 219 2.64 14.47 -6.97
C PHE A 219 1.17 14.78 -7.23
N LEU A 220 0.47 13.91 -8.00
CA LEU A 220 -0.98 13.99 -8.16
C LEU A 220 -1.75 13.61 -6.89
N LYS A 221 -1.08 12.93 -5.95
CA LYS A 221 -1.64 12.49 -4.68
C LYS A 221 -1.28 13.41 -3.50
N LEU A 222 -0.71 14.58 -3.76
CA LEU A 222 -0.49 15.61 -2.75
C LEU A 222 -1.81 16.25 -2.34
N LYS A 223 -1.99 16.45 -1.04
CA LYS A 223 -3.11 17.21 -0.46
C LYS A 223 -3.03 18.69 -0.88
N ASP A 224 -1.84 19.26 -0.89
CA ASP A 224 -1.51 20.58 -1.44
C ASP A 224 -0.28 20.44 -2.36
N LYS A 225 -0.38 20.95 -3.58
CA LYS A 225 0.73 20.89 -4.56
C LYS A 225 1.95 21.70 -4.11
N ASN A 226 1.77 22.72 -3.29
CA ASN A 226 2.86 23.53 -2.74
C ASN A 226 3.73 22.75 -1.74
N ASP A 227 3.27 21.59 -1.24
CA ASP A 227 4.03 20.73 -0.33
C ASP A 227 4.94 19.75 -1.09
N SER A 228 5.48 20.16 -2.23
CA SER A 228 6.44 19.40 -3.03
C SER A 228 7.87 19.87 -2.85
N VAL A 229 8.81 18.90 -2.82
CA VAL A 229 10.26 19.15 -2.83
C VAL A 229 10.85 18.48 -4.06
N ILE A 230 11.36 19.25 -5.00
CA ILE A 230 11.78 18.74 -6.31
C ILE A 230 13.24 19.14 -6.56
N ASN A 231 14.07 18.16 -6.85
CA ASN A 231 15.44 18.42 -7.33
C ASN A 231 15.39 18.89 -8.79
N ILE A 232 15.63 20.18 -9.02
CA ILE A 232 15.60 20.81 -10.35
C ILE A 232 16.94 20.71 -11.11
N ASP A 233 17.99 20.16 -10.53
CA ASP A 233 19.23 19.83 -11.25
C ASP A 233 19.03 18.62 -12.18
N ASP A 234 18.00 17.82 -11.93
CA ASP A 234 17.55 16.74 -12.80
C ASP A 234 16.56 17.26 -13.86
N ASN A 235 16.76 16.89 -15.13
CA ASN A 235 15.89 17.37 -16.22
C ASN A 235 14.42 16.96 -16.05
N TYR A 236 14.14 15.76 -15.53
CA TYR A 236 12.78 15.32 -15.23
C TYR A 236 12.23 16.02 -13.99
N GLY A 237 13.09 16.34 -13.02
CA GLY A 237 12.73 17.16 -11.88
C GLY A 237 12.35 18.57 -12.30
N LYS A 238 13.11 19.19 -13.21
CA LYS A 238 12.76 20.49 -13.78
C LYS A 238 11.42 20.46 -14.50
N ARG A 239 11.18 19.44 -15.33
CA ARG A 239 9.90 19.23 -16.00
C ARG A 239 8.73 19.06 -15.01
N LEU A 240 8.97 18.33 -13.92
CA LEU A 240 7.97 18.13 -12.87
C LEU A 240 7.66 19.45 -12.13
N TYR A 241 8.70 20.24 -11.85
CA TYR A 241 8.57 21.57 -11.26
C TYR A 241 7.71 22.49 -12.14
N ASP A 242 8.04 22.61 -13.43
CA ASP A 242 7.33 23.47 -14.39
C ASP A 242 5.84 23.10 -14.54
N GLU A 243 5.47 21.86 -14.20
CA GLU A 243 4.08 21.37 -14.28
C GLU A 243 3.28 21.63 -12.99
N PHE A 244 3.92 21.57 -11.82
CA PHE A 244 3.22 21.57 -10.53
C PHE A 244 3.35 22.88 -9.76
N ILE A 245 4.36 23.69 -10.04
CA ILE A 245 4.65 24.95 -9.37
C ILE A 245 4.54 26.13 -10.35
#